data_5cbd07c75b0ac6fe0c9a445d22befae1
#
_entry.id   5cbd07c75b0ac6fe0c9a445d22befae1
#
_cell.length_a   1.000
_cell.length_b   1.000
_cell.length_c   1.000
_cell.angle_alpha   90.00
_cell.angle_beta   90.00
_cell.angle_gamma   90.00
#
_symmetry.space_group_name_H-M   'P 1'
#
loop_
_entity.id
_entity.type
_entity.pdbx_description
1 polymer ?
#
loop_
_entity_poly.entity_id
_entity_poly.type
_entity_poly.pdbx_seq_one_letter_code
_entity_poly.pdbx_strand_id
1 'polypeptide(L)'
;MPESLGIESGTKTDIALKAIELQKEGMSDKEIKDRLIAESRCSTIIQNEGFDEYVEQIKKNIEAHGHPTWYEFCWDRWGTKWNSHNSSIINRKGNSIIMRFDTAWAPPIPIYEALVEKFRDRLKSVKAESWQEENMCFDENGGFVDRDPDDIFHVTL
;
A
#
# COMPACT_ATOMS: atom_id res chain seq x y z
N MET A 1 3.84 -9.47 2.49
CA MET A 1 4.54 -8.26 2.99
C MET A 1 5.63 -8.68 3.96
N PRO A 2 6.84 -8.11 3.90
CA PRO A 2 7.88 -8.33 4.92
C PRO A 2 7.41 -7.92 6.31
N GLU A 3 7.77 -8.71 7.32
CA GLU A 3 7.31 -8.50 8.71
C GLU A 3 7.83 -7.17 9.30
N SER A 4 9.08 -6.79 8.96
CA SER A 4 9.70 -5.55 9.41
C SER A 4 8.98 -4.27 8.97
N LEU A 5 8.20 -4.33 7.88
CA LEU A 5 7.37 -3.22 7.42
C LEU A 5 6.07 -3.07 8.23
N GLY A 6 5.69 -4.04 9.05
CA GLY A 6 4.47 -4.05 9.86
C GLY A 6 4.52 -3.11 11.07
N ILE A 7 5.08 -1.91 10.90
CA ILE A 7 5.18 -0.86 11.93
C ILE A 7 4.18 0.26 11.68
N GLU A 8 3.94 1.10 12.70
CA GLU A 8 3.06 2.25 12.62
C GLU A 8 3.36 3.13 11.38
N SER A 9 2.33 3.64 10.74
CA SER A 9 2.40 4.54 9.58
C SER A 9 1.63 5.83 9.86
N GLY A 10 1.97 6.93 9.17
CA GLY A 10 1.32 8.23 9.30
C GLY A 10 2.26 9.31 9.79
N THR A 11 1.77 10.27 10.60
CA THR A 11 2.53 11.46 11.03
C THR A 11 3.89 11.13 11.64
N LYS A 12 4.00 10.04 12.40
CA LYS A 12 5.28 9.60 12.98
C LYS A 12 6.28 9.21 11.89
N THR A 13 5.81 8.56 10.81
CA THR A 13 6.63 8.22 9.65
C THR A 13 7.12 9.47 8.93
N ASP A 14 6.24 10.46 8.71
CA ASP A 14 6.61 11.72 8.04
C ASP A 14 7.71 12.45 8.81
N ILE A 15 7.59 12.51 10.13
CA ILE A 15 8.60 13.13 11.01
C ILE A 15 9.91 12.33 10.96
N ALA A 16 9.85 10.99 10.98
CA ALA A 16 11.03 10.15 10.90
C ALA A 16 11.76 10.28 9.56
N LEU A 17 11.03 10.36 8.44
CA LEU A 17 11.61 10.60 7.12
C LEU A 17 12.32 11.96 7.07
N LYS A 18 11.71 12.99 7.62
CA LYS A 18 12.34 14.31 7.72
C LYS A 18 13.61 14.30 8.60
N ALA A 19 13.60 13.54 9.70
CA ALA A 19 14.80 13.33 10.51
C ALA A 19 15.94 12.68 9.70
N ILE A 20 15.62 11.68 8.90
CA ILE A 20 16.59 11.00 8.04
C ILE A 20 17.18 11.94 6.98
N GLU A 21 16.36 12.82 6.40
CA GLU A 21 16.83 13.84 5.45
C GLU A 21 17.83 14.79 6.11
N LEU A 22 17.50 15.32 7.29
CA LEU A 22 18.38 16.22 8.04
C LEU A 22 19.69 15.54 8.48
N GLN A 23 19.66 14.24 8.77
CA GLN A 23 20.89 13.47 9.04
C GLN A 23 21.78 13.38 7.80
N LYS A 24 21.20 13.20 6.62
CA LYS A 24 21.96 13.20 5.35
C LYS A 24 22.59 14.55 5.03
N GLU A 25 21.98 15.65 5.51
CA GLU A 25 22.53 17.00 5.43
C GLU A 25 23.67 17.24 6.43
N GLY A 26 23.97 16.28 7.32
CA GLY A 26 25.07 16.34 8.27
C GLY A 26 24.72 17.02 9.60
N MET A 27 23.45 17.23 9.91
CA MET A 27 23.00 17.75 11.20
C MET A 27 23.18 16.71 12.31
N SER A 28 23.54 17.15 13.50
CA SER A 28 23.59 16.30 14.69
C SER A 28 22.19 15.94 15.20
N ASP A 29 22.04 14.80 15.89
CA ASP A 29 20.76 14.33 16.42
C ASP A 29 20.07 15.37 17.32
N LYS A 30 20.85 16.13 18.07
CA LYS A 30 20.31 17.22 18.91
C LYS A 30 19.72 18.34 18.07
N GLU A 31 20.45 18.81 17.06
CA GLU A 31 19.96 19.88 16.17
C GLU A 31 18.72 19.45 15.40
N ILE A 32 18.68 18.17 14.98
CA ILE A 32 17.50 17.59 14.31
C ILE A 32 16.29 17.61 15.22
N LYS A 33 16.44 17.13 16.46
CA LYS A 33 15.33 17.12 17.43
C LYS A 33 14.85 18.53 17.74
N ASP A 34 15.76 19.47 18.01
CA ASP A 34 15.43 20.87 18.30
C ASP A 34 14.67 21.50 17.12
N ARG A 35 15.11 21.26 15.89
CA ARG A 35 14.47 21.77 14.67
C ARG A 35 13.09 21.15 14.44
N LEU A 36 12.96 19.84 14.56
CA LEU A 36 11.69 19.15 14.38
C LEU A 36 10.66 19.56 15.43
N ILE A 37 11.08 19.78 16.68
CA ILE A 37 10.20 20.28 17.76
C ILE A 37 9.73 21.72 17.45
N ALA A 38 10.61 22.57 16.94
CA ALA A 38 10.27 23.95 16.58
C ALA A 38 9.32 24.05 15.39
N GLU A 39 9.46 23.16 14.40
CA GLU A 39 8.67 23.17 13.17
C GLU A 39 7.35 22.37 13.27
N SER A 40 7.22 21.47 14.22
CA SER A 40 6.15 20.49 14.31
C SER A 40 5.28 20.67 15.53
N ARG A 41 3.95 20.58 15.37
CA ARG A 41 3.01 20.46 16.49
C ARG A 41 3.08 19.11 17.21
N CYS A 42 3.96 18.23 16.77
CA CYS A 42 4.08 16.84 17.23
C CYS A 42 5.29 16.63 18.14
N SER A 43 5.64 17.62 18.96
CA SER A 43 6.76 17.54 19.92
C SER A 43 6.69 16.28 20.82
N THR A 44 5.49 15.84 21.18
CA THR A 44 5.26 14.62 21.96
C THR A 44 5.72 13.35 21.24
N ILE A 45 5.62 13.28 19.92
CA ILE A 45 6.10 12.12 19.13
C ILE A 45 7.63 12.06 19.18
N ILE A 46 8.29 13.21 19.02
CA ILE A 46 9.77 13.32 18.95
C ILE A 46 10.40 13.06 20.32
N GLN A 47 9.71 13.48 21.40
CA GLN A 47 10.16 13.30 22.77
C GLN A 47 9.82 11.93 23.36
N ASN A 48 9.06 11.11 22.64
CA ASN A 48 8.69 9.79 23.10
C ASN A 48 9.91 8.86 23.09
N GLU A 49 10.07 8.07 24.16
CA GLU A 49 10.99 6.94 24.17
C GLU A 49 10.65 6.01 22.97
N GLY A 50 11.66 5.62 22.22
CA GLY A 50 11.47 4.78 21.04
C GLY A 50 11.32 5.54 19.71
N PHE A 51 11.42 6.89 19.68
CA PHE A 51 11.43 7.61 18.41
C PHE A 51 12.73 7.37 17.63
N ASP A 52 13.86 7.33 18.30
CA ASP A 52 15.16 7.09 17.65
C ASP A 52 15.22 5.67 17.09
N GLU A 53 14.75 4.66 17.82
CA GLU A 53 14.62 3.28 17.36
C GLU A 53 13.68 3.16 16.17
N TYR A 54 12.59 3.94 16.17
CA TYR A 54 11.67 3.98 15.05
C TYR A 54 12.33 4.58 13.80
N VAL A 55 13.10 5.67 13.93
CA VAL A 55 13.87 6.26 12.82
C VAL A 55 14.86 5.24 12.25
N GLU A 56 15.58 4.52 13.10
CA GLU A 56 16.51 3.48 12.66
C GLU A 56 15.79 2.30 11.98
N GLN A 57 14.60 1.93 12.44
CA GLN A 57 13.80 0.90 11.78
C GLN A 57 13.33 1.35 10.39
N ILE A 58 12.90 2.62 10.24
CA ILE A 58 12.56 3.22 8.95
C ILE A 58 13.73 3.16 7.97
N LYS A 59 14.95 3.52 8.41
CA LYS A 59 16.16 3.42 7.56
C LYS A 59 16.39 2.00 7.07
N LYS A 60 16.38 1.02 7.98
CA LYS A 60 16.54 -0.40 7.64
C LYS A 60 15.48 -0.89 6.66
N ASN A 61 14.24 -0.47 6.85
CA ASN A 61 13.15 -0.82 5.96
C ASN A 61 13.34 -0.24 4.55
N ILE A 62 13.73 1.02 4.45
CA ILE A 62 14.01 1.67 3.16
C ILE A 62 15.19 0.98 2.46
N GLU A 63 16.27 0.66 3.18
CA GLU A 63 17.44 -0.02 2.64
C GLU A 63 17.10 -1.43 2.15
N ALA A 64 16.35 -2.20 2.93
CA ALA A 64 16.04 -3.59 2.62
C ALA A 64 14.90 -3.77 1.62
N HIS A 65 13.91 -2.88 1.61
CA HIS A 65 12.65 -3.07 0.89
C HIS A 65 12.26 -1.90 -0.02
N GLY A 66 12.96 -0.76 0.06
CA GLY A 66 12.63 0.47 -0.67
C GLY A 66 11.45 1.27 -0.09
N HIS A 67 10.90 0.84 1.04
CA HIS A 67 9.70 1.43 1.64
C HIS A 67 9.88 1.60 3.15
N PRO A 68 9.37 2.69 3.75
CA PRO A 68 9.50 2.93 5.19
C PRO A 68 8.58 2.02 6.03
N THR A 69 7.33 1.84 5.59
CA THR A 69 6.32 1.06 6.31
C THR A 69 5.49 0.18 5.36
N TRP A 70 4.55 -0.58 5.96
CA TRP A 70 3.59 -1.42 5.22
C TRP A 70 2.72 -0.59 4.27
N TYR A 71 2.40 0.65 4.61
CA TYR A 71 1.46 1.47 3.87
C TYR A 71 1.99 1.81 2.48
N GLU A 72 3.20 2.39 2.40
CA GLU A 72 3.85 2.73 1.14
C GLU A 72 4.15 1.48 0.30
N PHE A 73 4.56 0.39 0.98
CA PHE A 73 4.79 -0.89 0.31
C PHE A 73 3.51 -1.44 -0.35
N CYS A 74 2.38 -1.42 0.37
CA CYS A 74 1.12 -1.95 -0.17
C CYS A 74 0.65 -1.13 -1.37
N TRP A 75 0.73 0.20 -1.29
CA TRP A 75 0.37 1.07 -2.40
C TRP A 75 1.24 0.86 -3.63
N ASP A 76 2.55 0.79 -3.46
CA ASP A 76 3.49 0.61 -4.58
C ASP A 76 3.41 -0.78 -5.19
N ARG A 77 3.41 -1.82 -4.35
CA ARG A 77 3.52 -3.20 -4.80
C ARG A 77 2.20 -3.88 -5.11
N TRP A 78 1.14 -3.47 -4.46
CA TRP A 78 -0.17 -4.12 -4.61
C TRP A 78 -1.23 -3.21 -5.21
N GLY A 79 -1.04 -1.89 -5.18
CA GLY A 79 -2.03 -0.90 -5.63
C GLY A 79 -3.25 -0.81 -4.71
N THR A 80 -3.18 -1.38 -3.50
CA THR A 80 -4.25 -1.38 -2.49
C THR A 80 -3.69 -1.03 -1.13
N LYS A 81 -4.54 -0.54 -0.23
CA LYS A 81 -4.11 -0.11 1.10
C LYS A 81 -3.52 -1.25 1.95
N TRP A 82 -4.11 -2.45 1.88
CA TRP A 82 -3.65 -3.64 2.61
C TRP A 82 -3.89 -4.91 1.80
N ASN A 83 -3.47 -6.03 2.34
CA ASN A 83 -3.58 -7.33 1.69
C ASN A 83 -5.03 -7.71 1.40
N SER A 84 -5.24 -8.56 0.40
CA SER A 84 -6.55 -9.14 0.12
C SER A 84 -7.07 -9.96 1.31
N HIS A 85 -8.38 -9.94 1.49
CA HIS A 85 -9.09 -10.73 2.50
C HIS A 85 -10.30 -11.42 1.89
N ASN A 86 -10.99 -12.28 2.64
CA ASN A 86 -12.13 -13.06 2.18
C ASN A 86 -11.86 -13.84 0.88
N SER A 87 -10.62 -14.29 0.67
CA SER A 87 -10.22 -14.96 -0.55
C SER A 87 -10.83 -16.35 -0.66
N SER A 88 -11.40 -16.68 -1.81
CA SER A 88 -11.99 -17.98 -2.11
C SER A 88 -11.81 -18.37 -3.57
N ILE A 89 -11.72 -19.67 -3.82
CA ILE A 89 -11.82 -20.21 -5.17
C ILE A 89 -13.31 -20.51 -5.43
N ILE A 90 -13.93 -19.78 -6.35
CA ILE A 90 -15.33 -19.96 -6.71
C ILE A 90 -15.49 -21.16 -7.65
N ASN A 91 -14.57 -21.29 -8.60
CA ASN A 91 -14.64 -22.36 -9.60
C ASN A 91 -13.21 -22.77 -10.03
N ARG A 92 -13.05 -24.09 -10.28
CA ARG A 92 -11.84 -24.65 -10.87
C ARG A 92 -12.26 -25.72 -11.89
N LYS A 93 -12.09 -25.42 -13.17
CA LYS A 93 -12.47 -26.34 -14.24
C LYS A 93 -11.36 -26.41 -15.30
N GLY A 94 -10.79 -27.61 -15.46
CA GLY A 94 -9.68 -27.80 -16.40
C GLY A 94 -8.52 -26.86 -16.10
N ASN A 95 -8.19 -26.00 -17.05
CA ASN A 95 -7.10 -25.02 -16.94
C ASN A 95 -7.59 -23.62 -16.52
N SER A 96 -8.80 -23.51 -15.99
CA SER A 96 -9.40 -22.25 -15.56
C SER A 96 -9.62 -22.23 -14.05
N ILE A 97 -9.29 -21.11 -13.40
CA ILE A 97 -9.57 -20.85 -11.99
C ILE A 97 -10.29 -19.50 -11.90
N ILE A 98 -11.42 -19.49 -11.19
CA ILE A 98 -12.11 -18.25 -10.80
C ILE A 98 -11.91 -18.06 -9.32
N MET A 99 -11.32 -16.92 -8.95
CA MET A 99 -11.07 -16.52 -7.57
C MET A 99 -11.83 -15.25 -7.27
N ARG A 100 -12.34 -15.15 -6.04
CA ARG A 100 -12.90 -13.94 -5.47
C ARG A 100 -12.07 -13.55 -4.26
N PHE A 101 -11.83 -12.27 -4.09
CA PHE A 101 -11.21 -11.70 -2.90
C PHE A 101 -11.58 -10.23 -2.78
N ASP A 102 -11.51 -9.72 -1.57
CA ASP A 102 -11.78 -8.31 -1.28
C ASP A 102 -10.46 -7.56 -1.10
N THR A 103 -10.40 -6.32 -1.57
CA THR A 103 -9.25 -5.41 -1.41
C THR A 103 -9.73 -4.05 -0.91
N ALA A 104 -8.84 -3.27 -0.30
CA ALA A 104 -9.19 -1.96 0.19
C ALA A 104 -9.02 -0.89 -0.88
N TRP A 105 -10.10 -0.18 -1.20
CA TRP A 105 -10.20 1.06 -1.99
C TRP A 105 -9.88 0.96 -3.48
N ALA A 106 -9.10 0.00 -3.91
CA ALA A 106 -8.72 -0.13 -5.30
C ALA A 106 -8.45 -1.60 -5.69
N PRO A 107 -8.63 -1.97 -6.97
CA PRO A 107 -8.21 -3.27 -7.47
C PRO A 107 -6.68 -3.38 -7.47
N PRO A 108 -6.12 -4.58 -7.18
CA PRO A 108 -4.68 -4.78 -7.08
C PRO A 108 -4.03 -4.94 -8.45
N ILE A 109 -4.04 -3.89 -9.26
CA ILE A 109 -3.50 -3.92 -10.64
C ILE A 109 -2.05 -4.40 -10.70
N PRO A 110 -1.11 -3.93 -9.83
CA PRO A 110 0.27 -4.41 -9.87
C PRO A 110 0.40 -5.91 -9.61
N ILE A 111 -0.53 -6.51 -8.84
CA ILE A 111 -0.55 -7.97 -8.63
C ILE A 111 -0.98 -8.70 -9.91
N TYR A 112 -1.95 -8.18 -10.64
CA TYR A 112 -2.37 -8.77 -11.92
C TYR A 112 -1.24 -8.72 -12.94
N GLU A 113 -0.54 -7.59 -13.05
CA GLU A 113 0.62 -7.43 -13.91
C GLU A 113 1.75 -8.39 -13.54
N ALA A 114 2.07 -8.50 -12.24
CA ALA A 114 3.07 -9.44 -11.75
C ALA A 114 2.69 -10.91 -12.01
N LEU A 115 1.41 -11.27 -11.92
CA LEU A 115 0.93 -12.60 -12.27
C LEU A 115 1.06 -12.89 -13.77
N VAL A 116 0.68 -11.94 -14.62
CA VAL A 116 0.83 -12.05 -16.07
C VAL A 116 2.30 -12.23 -16.45
N GLU A 117 3.19 -11.41 -15.88
CA GLU A 117 4.63 -11.50 -16.15
C GLU A 117 5.21 -12.85 -15.69
N LYS A 118 4.90 -13.25 -14.45
CA LYS A 118 5.41 -14.50 -13.87
C LYS A 118 4.97 -15.76 -14.61
N PHE A 119 3.76 -15.75 -15.18
CA PHE A 119 3.17 -16.91 -15.84
C PHE A 119 2.96 -16.71 -17.34
N ARG A 120 3.65 -15.75 -17.96
CA ARG A 120 3.51 -15.35 -19.36
C ARG A 120 3.40 -16.52 -20.32
N ASP A 121 4.26 -17.54 -20.15
CA ASP A 121 4.30 -18.74 -21.05
C ASP A 121 3.16 -19.73 -20.80
N ARG A 122 2.41 -19.57 -19.71
CA ARG A 122 1.34 -20.51 -19.29
C ARG A 122 -0.05 -19.91 -19.30
N LEU A 123 -0.14 -18.58 -19.15
CA LEU A 123 -1.40 -17.86 -19.15
C LEU A 123 -1.84 -17.53 -20.56
N LYS A 124 -3.02 -18.01 -20.96
CA LYS A 124 -3.64 -17.63 -22.24
C LYS A 124 -4.40 -16.32 -22.13
N SER A 125 -5.01 -16.05 -20.99
CA SER A 125 -5.71 -14.81 -20.70
C SER A 125 -5.88 -14.60 -19.20
N VAL A 126 -5.86 -13.34 -18.76
CA VAL A 126 -6.29 -12.91 -17.43
C VAL A 126 -7.40 -11.89 -17.65
N LYS A 127 -8.54 -12.12 -17.04
CA LYS A 127 -9.60 -11.11 -16.92
C LYS A 127 -9.77 -10.80 -15.46
N ALA A 128 -9.77 -9.53 -15.06
CA ALA A 128 -10.06 -9.11 -13.70
C ALA A 128 -11.32 -8.24 -13.73
N GLU A 129 -12.27 -8.57 -12.87
CA GLU A 129 -13.44 -7.76 -12.61
C GLU A 129 -13.29 -7.17 -11.22
N SER A 130 -13.48 -5.87 -11.06
CA SER A 130 -13.53 -5.24 -9.75
C SER A 130 -14.94 -4.69 -9.52
N TRP A 131 -15.45 -4.93 -8.32
CA TRP A 131 -16.73 -4.41 -7.87
C TRP A 131 -16.53 -3.62 -6.58
N GLN A 132 -17.07 -2.41 -6.52
CA GLN A 132 -17.07 -1.58 -5.32
C GLN A 132 -18.45 -1.64 -4.67
N GLU A 133 -18.50 -1.98 -3.38
CA GLU A 133 -19.75 -2.15 -2.62
C GLU A 133 -20.58 -0.86 -2.50
N GLU A 134 -19.93 0.30 -2.54
CA GLU A 134 -20.61 1.58 -2.60
C GLU A 134 -20.49 2.10 -4.03
N ASN A 135 -21.60 2.08 -4.75
CA ASN A 135 -21.76 2.67 -6.07
C ASN A 135 -21.63 4.21 -6.03
N MET A 136 -20.51 4.69 -5.53
CA MET A 136 -20.14 6.09 -5.63
C MET A 136 -19.43 6.32 -6.97
N CYS A 137 -20.12 6.05 -8.06
CA CYS A 137 -19.70 6.55 -9.37
C CYS A 137 -20.39 7.87 -9.60
N PHE A 138 -19.59 8.91 -9.82
CA PHE A 138 -20.06 10.19 -10.29
C PHE A 138 -19.92 10.21 -11.81
N ASP A 139 -20.94 10.70 -12.49
CA ASP A 139 -20.83 11.02 -13.91
C ASP A 139 -19.90 12.24 -14.12
N GLU A 140 -19.64 12.57 -15.37
CA GLU A 140 -18.83 13.74 -15.76
C GLU A 140 -19.37 15.09 -15.26
N ASN A 141 -20.61 15.12 -14.74
CA ASN A 141 -21.26 16.30 -14.18
C ASN A 141 -21.34 16.25 -12.65
N GLY A 142 -20.75 15.21 -12.01
CA GLY A 142 -20.78 15.02 -10.56
C GLY A 142 -22.09 14.44 -10.02
N GLY A 143 -22.92 13.85 -10.88
CA GLY A 143 -24.13 13.15 -10.51
C GLY A 143 -23.86 11.69 -10.11
N PHE A 144 -24.71 11.15 -9.19
CA PHE A 144 -24.68 9.73 -8.84
C PHE A 144 -25.13 8.89 -10.02
N VAL A 145 -24.33 7.92 -10.44
CA VAL A 145 -24.70 6.93 -11.44
C VAL A 145 -24.73 5.55 -10.78
N ASP A 146 -25.90 4.91 -10.82
CA ASP A 146 -26.01 3.47 -10.54
C ASP A 146 -25.29 2.73 -11.68
N ARG A 147 -24.20 2.02 -11.38
CA ARG A 147 -23.55 1.17 -12.36
C ARG A 147 -24.36 -0.11 -12.55
N ASP A 148 -24.58 -0.43 -13.82
CA ASP A 148 -25.10 -1.72 -14.24
C ASP A 148 -24.19 -2.85 -13.68
N PRO A 149 -24.74 -3.88 -13.00
CA PRO A 149 -23.99 -5.03 -12.54
C PRO A 149 -23.22 -5.80 -13.64
N ASP A 150 -23.43 -5.46 -14.90
CA ASP A 150 -22.71 -6.05 -16.03
C ASP A 150 -21.33 -5.42 -16.33
N ASP A 151 -20.95 -4.33 -15.65
CA ASP A 151 -19.59 -3.74 -15.71
C ASP A 151 -18.59 -4.52 -14.83
N ILE A 152 -18.56 -5.80 -14.99
CA ILE A 152 -17.76 -6.73 -14.18
C ILE A 152 -16.45 -7.06 -14.94
N PHE A 153 -15.26 -7.04 -14.30
CA PHE A 153 -14.00 -7.54 -14.86
C PHE A 153 -13.79 -9.03 -14.50
N HIS A 154 -13.73 -9.95 -15.46
CA HIS A 154 -13.45 -11.37 -15.23
C HIS A 154 -11.95 -11.69 -15.29
N VAL A 155 -11.42 -12.47 -14.34
CA VAL A 155 -10.12 -13.12 -14.50
C VAL A 155 -10.32 -14.57 -14.89
N THR A 156 -9.91 -14.92 -16.09
CA THR A 156 -9.79 -16.32 -16.54
C THR A 156 -8.30 -16.62 -16.71
N LEU A 157 -7.77 -17.53 -15.90
CA LEU A 157 -6.40 -18.06 -16.01
C LEU A 157 -6.32 -19.16 -17.05
#